data_7958799bb101b02961c80363925c1fc9
#
_entry.id   7958799bb101b02961c80363925c1fc9
#
_cell.length_a   1.000
_cell.length_b   1.000
_cell.length_c   1.000
_cell.angle_alpha   90.00
_cell.angle_beta   90.00
_cell.angle_gamma   90.00
#
_symmetry.space_group_name_H-M   'P 1'
#
loop_
_entity.id
_entity.type
_entity.pdbx_description
1 polymer ?
#
loop_
_entity_poly.entity_id
_entity_poly.type
_entity_poly.pdbx_seq_one_letter_code
_entity_poly.pdbx_strand_id
1 'polypeptide(L)'
;MEQPDLKPPFCSEHHLLMEWGETDFTFEEDGIEVVMRHVPAWVCPQGDDAAFAPGVADEIYRTVRELVKVAKRAQTMKSAIPSQEYLVRVMA
;
A
#
# COMPACT_ATOMS: atom_id res chain seq x y z
N MET A 1 -4.60 12.05 -5.10
CA MET A 1 -5.38 12.37 -3.88
C MET A 1 -4.77 13.60 -3.23
N GLU A 2 -5.59 14.55 -2.84
CA GLU A 2 -5.11 15.78 -2.22
C GLU A 2 -4.66 15.54 -0.78
N GLN A 3 -3.74 16.38 -0.31
CA GLN A 3 -3.31 16.34 1.07
C GLN A 3 -4.50 16.57 2.00
N PRO A 4 -4.68 15.72 3.02
CA PRO A 4 -5.79 15.91 3.97
C PRO A 4 -5.58 17.17 4.81
N ASP A 5 -6.68 17.75 5.24
CA ASP A 5 -6.67 18.95 6.09
C ASP A 5 -6.40 18.57 7.55
N LEU A 6 -5.27 17.94 7.77
CA LEU A 6 -4.82 17.47 9.07
C LEU A 6 -3.35 17.86 9.27
N LYS A 7 -2.96 18.00 10.54
CA LYS A 7 -1.56 18.25 10.85
C LYS A 7 -0.71 17.03 10.50
N PRO A 8 0.41 17.22 9.80
CA PRO A 8 1.32 16.12 9.52
C PRO A 8 1.83 15.50 10.83
N PRO A 9 1.95 14.17 10.88
CA PRO A 9 2.53 13.52 12.05
C PRO A 9 4.04 13.67 12.10
N PHE A 10 4.62 13.38 13.27
CA PHE A 10 6.06 13.28 13.42
C PHE A 10 6.51 11.83 13.23
N CYS A 11 7.65 11.65 12.56
CA CYS A 11 8.30 10.36 12.48
C CYS A 11 8.85 10.00 13.87
N SER A 12 8.52 8.80 14.36
CA SER A 12 8.91 8.36 15.69
C SER A 12 10.42 8.12 15.83
N GLU A 13 11.09 7.76 14.75
CA GLU A 13 12.54 7.50 14.77
C GLU A 13 13.38 8.77 14.64
N HIS A 14 12.99 9.67 13.75
CA HIS A 14 13.79 10.84 13.41
C HIS A 14 13.27 12.12 14.04
N HIS A 15 12.12 12.08 14.69
CA HIS A 15 11.46 13.25 15.30
C HIS A 15 11.29 14.41 14.32
N LEU A 16 11.10 14.09 13.05
CA LEU A 16 10.90 15.06 11.97
C LEU A 16 9.44 15.11 11.57
N LEU A 17 9.00 16.27 11.16
CA LEU A 17 7.66 16.43 10.61
C LEU A 17 7.61 15.71 9.27
N MET A 18 6.63 14.83 9.11
CA MET A 18 6.44 14.10 7.85
C MET A 18 5.90 15.01 6.77
N GLU A 19 6.21 14.67 5.53
CA GLU A 19 5.77 15.42 4.34
C GLU A 19 4.76 14.61 3.55
N TRP A 20 3.79 15.30 2.95
CA TRP A 20 2.80 14.66 2.09
C TRP A 20 3.46 14.22 0.78
N GLY A 21 3.28 12.97 0.43
CA GLY A 21 3.88 12.39 -0.75
C GLY A 21 3.23 11.08 -1.11
N GLU A 22 4.02 10.16 -1.62
CA GLU A 22 3.57 8.84 -2.04
C GLU A 22 4.49 7.77 -1.50
N THR A 23 3.95 6.59 -1.27
CA THR A 23 4.73 5.43 -0.84
C THR A 23 4.22 4.18 -1.54
N ASP A 24 5.05 3.16 -1.59
CA ASP A 24 4.66 1.85 -2.07
C ASP A 24 4.27 0.98 -0.87
N PHE A 25 3.25 0.17 -1.06
CA PHE A 25 2.77 -0.75 -0.05
C PHE A 25 2.83 -2.17 -0.60
N THR A 26 3.44 -3.08 0.15
CA THR A 26 3.54 -4.48 -0.23
C THR A 26 2.89 -5.35 0.84
N PHE A 27 2.05 -6.26 0.39
CA PHE A 27 1.37 -7.21 1.26
C PHE A 27 1.56 -8.63 0.70
N GLU A 28 1.82 -9.57 1.59
CA GLU A 28 2.02 -10.97 1.20
C GLU A 28 1.20 -11.88 2.10
N GLU A 29 0.43 -12.78 1.48
CA GLU A 29 -0.38 -13.77 2.19
C GLU A 29 -0.50 -15.04 1.32
N ASP A 30 -0.24 -16.19 1.92
CA ASP A 30 -0.42 -17.50 1.27
C ASP A 30 0.25 -17.62 -0.10
N GLY A 31 1.46 -17.09 -0.23
CA GLY A 31 2.19 -17.12 -1.49
C GLY A 31 1.70 -16.12 -2.52
N ILE A 32 0.87 -15.18 -2.12
CA ILE A 32 0.35 -14.12 -2.98
C ILE A 32 0.94 -12.80 -2.53
N GLU A 33 1.58 -12.10 -3.45
CA GLU A 33 2.14 -10.77 -3.21
C GLU A 33 1.28 -9.72 -3.90
N VAL A 34 0.89 -8.69 -3.16
CA VAL A 34 0.17 -7.53 -3.68
C VAL A 34 1.06 -6.31 -3.50
N VAL A 35 1.37 -5.62 -4.58
CA VAL A 35 2.16 -4.39 -4.57
C VAL A 35 1.27 -3.23 -5.02
N MET A 36 1.12 -2.23 -4.17
CA MET A 36 0.39 -1.01 -4.47
C MET A 36 1.38 0.14 -4.53
N ARG A 37 1.48 0.79 -5.68
CA ARG A 37 2.42 1.89 -5.90
C ARG A 37 1.72 3.23 -5.85
N HIS A 38 2.48 4.27 -5.52
CA HIS A 38 2.01 5.65 -5.52
C HIS A 38 0.83 5.88 -4.59
N VAL A 39 0.85 5.23 -3.43
CA VAL A 39 -0.19 5.41 -2.42
C VAL A 39 0.04 6.74 -1.69
N PRO A 40 -0.92 7.66 -1.70
CA PRO A 40 -0.76 8.93 -0.99
C PRO A 40 -0.58 8.72 0.51
N ALA A 41 0.44 9.35 1.06
CA ALA A 41 0.77 9.19 2.48
C ALA A 41 1.68 10.32 2.95
N TRP A 42 1.77 10.50 4.26
CA TRP A 42 2.86 11.28 4.84
C TRP A 42 4.10 10.41 4.92
N VAL A 43 5.20 10.94 4.47
CA VAL A 43 6.47 10.20 4.38
C VAL A 43 7.53 10.94 5.17
N CYS A 44 8.34 10.19 5.91
CA CYS A 44 9.48 10.76 6.62
C CYS A 44 10.56 11.19 5.62
N PRO A 45 11.03 12.45 5.68
CA PRO A 45 12.02 12.94 4.71
C PRO A 45 13.39 12.28 4.83
N GLN A 46 13.66 11.58 5.92
CA GLN A 46 14.96 10.92 6.13
C GLN A 46 14.86 9.42 6.36
N GLY A 47 13.67 8.84 6.19
CA GLY A 47 13.48 7.41 6.41
C GLY A 47 12.40 6.85 5.52
N ASP A 48 12.09 5.57 5.75
CA ASP A 48 11.07 4.87 4.98
C ASP A 48 9.72 4.84 5.67
N ASP A 49 9.59 5.50 6.82
CA ASP A 49 8.35 5.53 7.56
C ASP A 49 7.28 6.29 6.79
N ALA A 50 6.09 5.73 6.76
CA ALA A 50 4.94 6.34 6.13
C ALA A 50 3.73 6.26 7.05
N ALA A 51 2.88 7.27 7.00
CA ALA A 51 1.62 7.29 7.74
C ALA A 51 0.49 7.63 6.77
N PHE A 52 -0.59 6.87 6.86
CA PHE A 52 -1.74 7.06 5.99
C PHE A 52 -2.77 7.97 6.66
N ALA A 53 -3.47 8.74 5.85
CA ALA A 53 -4.59 9.55 6.33
C ALA A 53 -5.71 8.65 6.86
N PRO A 54 -6.56 9.16 7.78
CA PRO A 54 -7.70 8.38 8.26
C PRO A 54 -8.57 7.89 7.10
N GLY A 55 -8.96 6.63 7.14
CA GLY A 55 -9.74 5.99 6.09
C GLY A 55 -8.93 5.40 4.96
N VAL A 56 -7.74 5.92 4.68
CA VAL A 56 -6.88 5.40 3.60
C VAL A 56 -6.38 4.00 3.94
N ALA A 57 -5.97 3.77 5.17
CA ALA A 57 -5.53 2.46 5.61
C ALA A 57 -6.63 1.40 5.45
N ASP A 58 -7.87 1.76 5.76
CA ASP A 58 -9.02 0.87 5.59
C ASP A 58 -9.26 0.55 4.11
N GLU A 59 -9.15 1.56 3.24
CA GLU A 59 -9.28 1.37 1.80
C GLU A 59 -8.18 0.47 1.25
N ILE A 60 -6.95 0.67 1.68
CA ILE A 60 -5.82 -0.18 1.30
C ILE A 60 -6.10 -1.62 1.71
N TYR A 61 -6.54 -1.82 2.94
CA TYR A 61 -6.81 -3.14 3.47
C TYR A 61 -7.91 -3.86 2.69
N ARG A 62 -9.01 -3.16 2.39
CA ARG A 62 -10.09 -3.72 1.57
C ARG A 62 -9.61 -4.09 0.18
N THR A 63 -8.86 -3.18 -0.45
CA THR A 63 -8.33 -3.42 -1.80
C THR A 63 -7.40 -4.63 -1.81
N VAL A 64 -6.51 -4.73 -0.84
CA VAL A 64 -5.59 -5.87 -0.73
C VAL A 64 -6.36 -7.17 -0.59
N ARG A 65 -7.38 -7.20 0.27
CA ARG A 65 -8.17 -8.42 0.47
C ARG A 65 -8.93 -8.83 -0.78
N GLU A 66 -9.46 -7.87 -1.53
CA GLU A 66 -10.12 -8.15 -2.82
C GLU A 66 -9.12 -8.72 -3.83
N LEU A 67 -7.94 -8.11 -3.93
CA LEU A 67 -6.90 -8.59 -4.84
C LEU A 67 -6.40 -9.98 -4.46
N VAL A 68 -6.27 -10.27 -3.18
CA VAL A 68 -5.89 -11.60 -2.71
C VAL A 68 -6.94 -12.64 -3.10
N LYS A 69 -8.22 -12.32 -2.97
CA LYS A 69 -9.31 -13.22 -3.39
C LYS A 69 -9.23 -13.52 -4.89
N VAL A 70 -9.03 -12.48 -5.69
CA VAL A 70 -8.89 -12.63 -7.14
C VAL A 70 -7.66 -13.46 -7.48
N ALA A 71 -6.55 -13.22 -6.81
CA ALA A 71 -5.32 -13.97 -7.03
C ALA A 71 -5.45 -15.43 -6.63
N LYS A 72 -6.19 -15.75 -5.58
CA LYS A 72 -6.46 -17.13 -5.19
C LYS A 72 -7.23 -17.89 -6.26
N ARG A 73 -8.15 -17.23 -6.96
CA ARG A 73 -8.82 -17.82 -8.12
C ARG A 73 -7.85 -18.03 -9.27
N ALA A 74 -7.02 -17.03 -9.55
CA ALA A 74 -6.04 -17.11 -10.64
C ALA A 74 -4.95 -18.14 -10.37
N GLN A 75 -4.71 -18.50 -9.12
CA GLN A 75 -3.72 -19.49 -8.73
C GLN A 75 -3.96 -20.84 -9.40
N THR A 76 -5.22 -21.23 -9.57
CA THR A 76 -5.58 -22.45 -10.29
C THR A 76 -5.28 -22.36 -11.78
N MET A 77 -5.21 -21.16 -12.32
CA MET A 77 -4.92 -20.88 -13.73
C MET A 77 -3.43 -20.55 -13.94
N LYS A 78 -2.65 -20.44 -12.88
CA LYS A 78 -1.22 -20.11 -12.90
C LYS A 78 -0.92 -18.86 -13.71
N SER A 79 -1.77 -17.85 -13.57
CA SER A 79 -1.60 -16.59 -14.27
C SER A 79 -1.46 -15.41 -13.29
N ALA A 80 -0.80 -14.36 -13.74
CA ALA A 80 -0.73 -13.10 -13.02
C ALA A 80 -1.85 -12.19 -13.49
N ILE A 81 -2.36 -11.35 -12.59
CA ILE A 81 -3.41 -10.40 -12.92
C ILE A 81 -2.84 -8.99 -12.75
N PRO A 82 -2.43 -8.33 -13.84
CA PRO A 82 -1.96 -6.96 -13.76
C PRO A 82 -3.12 -5.98 -13.66
N SER A 83 -2.88 -4.88 -12.99
CA SER A 83 -3.79 -3.75 -12.94
C SER A 83 -2.95 -2.48 -13.09
N GLN A 84 -3.59 -1.36 -13.40
CA GLN A 84 -2.92 -0.11 -13.68
C GLN A 84 -1.96 0.33 -12.56
N GLU A 85 -2.38 0.22 -11.31
CA GLU A 85 -1.61 0.65 -10.14
C GLU A 85 -1.23 -0.50 -9.22
N TYR A 86 -1.67 -1.70 -9.54
CA TYR A 86 -1.46 -2.86 -8.70
C TYR A 86 -0.83 -3.98 -9.49
N LEU A 87 0.02 -4.72 -8.84
CA LEU A 87 0.55 -5.96 -9.37
C LEU A 87 0.25 -7.06 -8.36
N VAL A 88 -0.44 -8.09 -8.82
CA VAL A 88 -0.73 -9.28 -8.02
C VAL A 88 0.04 -10.44 -8.61
N ARG A 89 0.87 -11.09 -7.81
CA ARG A 89 1.65 -12.25 -8.23
C ARG A 89 1.26 -13.47 -7.41
N VAL A 90 1.14 -14.58 -8.11
CA VAL A 90 0.98 -15.88 -7.49
C VAL A 90 2.37 -16.50 -7.41
N MET A 91 2.90 -16.64 -6.21
CA MET A 91 4.21 -17.24 -6.00
C MET A 91 4.07 -18.75 -5.86
N ALA A 92 4.85 -19.47 -6.64
CA ALA A 92 4.82 -20.94 -6.63
C ALA A 92 5.44 -21.52 -5.35
#